data_77b1579c5a38b03498e48ff8595165b0
#
_entry.id   77b1579c5a38b03498e48ff8595165b0
#
_cell.length_a   1.000
_cell.length_b   1.000
_cell.length_c   1.000
_cell.angle_alpha   90.00
_cell.angle_beta   90.00
_cell.angle_gamma   90.00
#
_symmetry.space_group_name_H-M   'P 1'
#
loop_
_entity.id
_entity.type
_entity.pdbx_description
1 polymer ?
#
loop_
_entity_poly.entity_id
_entity_poly.type
_entity_poly.pdbx_seq_one_letter_code
_entity_poly.pdbx_strand_id
1 'polypeptide(L)'
;MQRVIVYIDGFNFYFGLRHNAKWKKYYWLDIVKLFDSFMRPNQELVAVKYFSAKPDDLEQSLRQNAFFQANKENPKFKLILGKYLKKEITCFRCGNVIHTHEEKETDVRIATQIVADAYQDNCDLQIVVSADSDMIPAIELATEAKHKVFIYEPTLKSAIKTEVYFKMLTV
;
A
#
# COMPACT_ATOMS: atom_id res chain seq x y z
N MET A 1 14.22 13.10 16.48
CA MET A 1 13.85 11.77 15.94
C MET A 1 13.41 11.97 14.51
N GLN A 2 13.75 11.05 13.62
CA GLN A 2 13.36 11.11 12.22
C GLN A 2 11.91 10.62 12.07
N ARG A 3 11.02 11.48 11.59
CA ARG A 3 9.59 11.19 11.40
C ARG A 3 9.41 10.31 10.16
N VAL A 4 8.72 9.19 10.30
CA VAL A 4 8.53 8.20 9.22
C VAL A 4 7.05 8.07 8.88
N ILE A 5 6.71 8.17 7.61
CA ILE A 5 5.39 7.81 7.07
C ILE A 5 5.54 6.61 6.12
N VAL A 6 4.64 5.64 6.27
CA VAL A 6 4.57 4.47 5.39
C VAL A 6 3.34 4.59 4.49
N TYR A 7 3.53 4.34 3.19
CA TYR A 7 2.47 4.31 2.18
C TYR A 7 2.34 2.90 1.66
N ILE A 8 1.18 2.29 1.83
CA ILE A 8 0.96 0.89 1.44
C ILE A 8 -0.08 0.84 0.32
N ASP A 9 0.33 0.36 -0.84
CA ASP A 9 -0.59 -0.11 -1.86
C ASP A 9 -1.21 -1.42 -1.36
N GLY A 10 -2.46 -1.34 -0.94
CA GLY A 10 -3.17 -2.45 -0.31
C GLY A 10 -3.40 -3.63 -1.25
N PHE A 11 -3.53 -3.39 -2.55
CA PHE A 11 -3.67 -4.45 -3.55
C PHE A 11 -2.35 -5.18 -3.75
N ASN A 12 -1.28 -4.44 -4.03
CA ASN A 12 0.06 -5.02 -4.16
C ASN A 12 0.46 -5.81 -2.90
N PHE A 13 0.19 -5.26 -1.72
CA PHE A 13 0.48 -5.90 -0.45
C PHE A 13 -0.35 -7.17 -0.24
N TYR A 14 -1.67 -7.11 -0.44
CA TYR A 14 -2.57 -8.25 -0.29
C TYR A 14 -2.26 -9.36 -1.29
N PHE A 15 -2.10 -9.03 -2.57
CA PHE A 15 -1.77 -10.02 -3.60
C PHE A 15 -0.37 -10.60 -3.39
N GLY A 16 0.59 -9.82 -2.92
CA GLY A 16 1.88 -10.30 -2.47
C GLY A 16 1.74 -11.42 -1.43
N LEU A 17 0.92 -11.22 -0.40
CA LEU A 17 0.65 -12.24 0.62
C LEU A 17 -0.11 -13.45 0.07
N ARG A 18 -1.00 -13.26 -0.90
CA ARG A 18 -1.88 -14.30 -1.43
C ARG A 18 -1.14 -15.35 -2.27
N HIS A 19 -0.02 -15.02 -2.87
CA HIS A 19 0.74 -15.93 -3.72
C HIS A 19 1.28 -17.18 -2.99
N ASN A 20 1.32 -17.17 -1.66
CA ASN A 20 1.77 -18.32 -0.88
C ASN A 20 0.71 -18.73 0.14
N ALA A 21 0.21 -19.97 0.02
CA ALA A 21 -0.80 -20.50 0.93
C ALA A 21 -0.36 -20.50 2.41
N LYS A 22 0.95 -20.61 2.69
CA LYS A 22 1.51 -20.55 4.05
C LYS A 22 1.36 -19.17 4.69
N TRP A 23 1.09 -18.13 3.91
CA TRP A 23 0.98 -16.75 4.38
C TRP A 23 -0.44 -16.31 4.70
N LYS A 24 -1.44 -17.19 4.58
CA LYS A 24 -2.84 -16.90 4.97
C LYS A 24 -2.97 -16.35 6.39
N LYS A 25 -2.10 -16.81 7.32
CA LYS A 25 -2.06 -16.32 8.71
C LYS A 25 -1.70 -14.84 8.83
N TYR A 26 -1.08 -14.25 7.80
CA TYR A 26 -0.69 -12.84 7.77
C TYR A 26 -1.75 -11.92 7.15
N TYR A 27 -2.90 -12.44 6.72
CA TYR A 27 -4.00 -11.60 6.21
C TYR A 27 -4.62 -10.69 7.28
N TRP A 28 -4.37 -10.97 8.57
CA TRP A 28 -4.89 -10.26 9.72
C TRP A 28 -3.80 -9.53 10.51
N LEU A 29 -2.78 -9.05 9.82
CA LEU A 29 -1.68 -8.32 10.46
C LEU A 29 -2.15 -7.00 11.06
N ASP A 30 -1.63 -6.70 12.24
CA ASP A 30 -1.60 -5.33 12.75
C ASP A 30 -0.51 -4.59 11.98
N ILE A 31 -0.94 -3.80 11.02
CA ILE A 31 -0.06 -3.11 10.07
C ILE A 31 0.83 -2.09 10.78
N VAL A 32 0.29 -1.37 11.75
CA VAL A 32 1.07 -0.37 12.48
C VAL A 32 2.15 -1.05 13.31
N LYS A 33 1.83 -2.11 14.05
CA LYS A 33 2.84 -2.88 14.81
C LYS A 33 3.92 -3.47 13.92
N LEU A 34 3.52 -3.96 12.73
CA LEU A 34 4.48 -4.48 11.76
C LEU A 34 5.54 -3.43 11.43
N PHE A 35 5.12 -2.24 10.99
CA PHE A 35 6.07 -1.20 10.59
C PHE A 35 6.77 -0.54 11.78
N ASP A 36 6.10 -0.42 12.92
CA ASP A 36 6.73 0.08 14.15
C ASP A 36 7.92 -0.82 14.58
N SER A 37 7.81 -2.14 14.38
CA SER A 37 8.88 -3.09 14.68
C SER A 37 10.12 -2.94 13.78
N PHE A 38 10.00 -2.26 12.64
CA PHE A 38 11.12 -1.97 11.73
C PHE A 38 11.78 -0.61 11.97
N MET A 39 11.22 0.20 12.86
CA MET A 39 11.80 1.51 13.16
C MET A 39 13.13 1.36 13.90
N ARG A 40 14.10 2.18 13.49
CA ARG A 40 15.38 2.28 14.17
C ARG A 40 15.24 3.15 15.43
N PRO A 41 16.17 3.06 16.41
CA PRO A 41 16.08 3.82 17.66
C PRO A 41 15.95 5.35 17.50
N ASN A 42 16.41 5.89 16.37
CA ASN A 42 16.32 7.31 16.04
C ASN A 42 15.14 7.66 15.12
N GLN A 43 14.25 6.71 14.85
CA GLN A 43 13.08 6.87 13.99
C GLN A 43 11.78 6.80 14.79
N GLU A 44 10.78 7.51 14.33
CA GLU A 44 9.42 7.53 14.88
C GLU A 44 8.41 7.31 13.75
N LEU A 45 7.62 6.24 13.85
CA LEU A 45 6.51 6.02 12.95
C LEU A 45 5.39 7.01 13.24
N VAL A 46 5.14 7.96 12.35
CA VAL A 46 4.10 8.98 12.49
C VAL A 46 2.76 8.45 11.99
N ALA A 47 2.75 7.84 10.83
CA ALA A 47 1.54 7.29 10.23
C ALA A 47 1.83 6.12 9.29
N VAL A 48 0.85 5.25 9.13
CA VAL A 48 0.76 4.27 8.06
C VAL A 48 -0.48 4.58 7.23
N LYS A 49 -0.28 5.04 6.00
CA LYS A 49 -1.33 5.36 5.03
C LYS A 49 -1.56 4.12 4.16
N TYR A 50 -2.71 3.48 4.37
CA TYR A 50 -3.10 2.28 3.66
C TYR A 50 -4.12 2.63 2.57
N PHE A 51 -3.76 2.40 1.33
CA PHE A 51 -4.56 2.71 0.15
C PHE A 51 -5.21 1.44 -0.37
N SER A 52 -6.49 1.51 -0.66
CA SER A 52 -7.26 0.38 -1.20
C SER A 52 -8.55 0.88 -1.84
N ALA A 53 -9.33 -0.03 -2.41
CA ALA A 53 -10.69 0.26 -2.83
C ALA A 53 -11.64 -0.82 -2.30
N LYS A 54 -12.91 -0.46 -2.11
CA LYS A 54 -13.90 -1.37 -1.56
C LYS A 54 -14.39 -2.30 -2.68
N PRO A 55 -14.23 -3.64 -2.60
CA PRO A 55 -14.73 -4.56 -3.60
C PRO A 55 -16.27 -4.58 -3.61
N ASP A 56 -16.85 -4.86 -4.77
CA ASP A 56 -18.31 -4.99 -4.92
C ASP A 56 -18.84 -6.33 -4.39
N ASP A 57 -18.00 -7.36 -4.36
CA ASP A 57 -18.36 -8.64 -3.76
C ASP A 57 -18.58 -8.50 -2.25
N LEU A 58 -19.76 -8.91 -1.80
CA LEU A 58 -20.19 -8.71 -0.41
C LEU A 58 -19.27 -9.43 0.58
N GLU A 59 -18.89 -10.68 0.32
CA GLU A 59 -18.05 -11.44 1.24
C GLU A 59 -16.63 -10.87 1.31
N GLN A 60 -16.06 -10.50 0.17
CA GLN A 60 -14.75 -9.85 0.14
C GLN A 60 -14.79 -8.51 0.85
N SER A 61 -15.85 -7.73 0.63
CA SER A 61 -16.08 -6.44 1.28
C SER A 61 -16.20 -6.59 2.80
N LEU A 62 -16.92 -7.59 3.29
CA LEU A 62 -17.05 -7.85 4.73
C LEU A 62 -15.72 -8.23 5.38
N ARG A 63 -14.95 -9.13 4.73
CA ARG A 63 -13.61 -9.54 5.21
C ARG A 63 -12.64 -8.36 5.22
N GLN A 64 -12.61 -7.58 4.15
CA GLN A 64 -11.76 -6.40 4.05
C GLN A 64 -12.15 -5.35 5.10
N ASN A 65 -13.45 -5.13 5.31
CA ASN A 65 -13.93 -4.18 6.31
C ASN A 65 -13.52 -4.61 7.72
N ALA A 66 -13.62 -5.89 8.07
CA ALA A 66 -13.18 -6.40 9.37
C ALA A 66 -11.68 -6.13 9.60
N PHE A 67 -10.84 -6.36 8.58
CA PHE A 67 -9.41 -6.02 8.62
C PHE A 67 -9.18 -4.51 8.83
N PHE A 68 -9.92 -3.66 8.12
CA PHE A 68 -9.79 -2.22 8.27
C PHE A 68 -10.24 -1.74 9.65
N GLN A 69 -11.35 -2.27 10.19
CA GLN A 69 -11.82 -1.88 11.51
C GLN A 69 -10.80 -2.25 12.59
N ALA A 70 -10.22 -3.46 12.53
CA ALA A 70 -9.19 -3.89 13.47
C ALA A 70 -7.95 -2.98 13.44
N ASN A 71 -7.51 -2.55 12.24
CA ASN A 71 -6.35 -1.67 12.12
C ASN A 71 -6.65 -0.20 12.48
N LYS A 72 -7.89 0.26 12.30
CA LYS A 72 -8.32 1.63 12.65
C LYS A 72 -8.33 1.93 14.15
N GLU A 73 -8.31 0.90 15.00
CA GLU A 73 -8.13 1.07 16.45
C GLU A 73 -6.81 1.80 16.77
N ASN A 74 -5.82 1.67 15.90
CA ASN A 74 -4.57 2.41 16.05
C ASN A 74 -4.66 3.77 15.33
N PRO A 75 -4.49 4.91 16.06
CA PRO A 75 -4.62 6.25 15.46
C PRO A 75 -3.59 6.58 14.39
N LYS A 76 -2.46 5.83 14.33
CA LYS A 76 -1.45 5.96 13.27
C LYS A 76 -1.90 5.35 11.95
N PHE A 77 -2.90 4.45 11.96
CA PHE A 77 -3.43 3.85 10.73
C PHE A 77 -4.41 4.80 10.03
N LYS A 78 -4.11 5.15 8.79
CA LYS A 78 -4.93 6.03 7.95
C LYS A 78 -5.38 5.29 6.70
N LEU A 79 -6.66 4.91 6.66
CA LEU A 79 -7.25 4.27 5.49
C LEU A 79 -7.68 5.32 4.47
N ILE A 80 -7.21 5.16 3.24
CA ILE A 80 -7.54 6.01 2.10
C ILE A 80 -8.13 5.11 1.01
N LEU A 81 -9.41 5.33 0.69
CA LEU A 81 -10.11 4.51 -0.28
C LEU A 81 -10.20 5.21 -1.65
N GLY A 82 -9.80 4.50 -2.69
CA GLY A 82 -10.13 4.79 -4.08
C GLY A 82 -11.58 4.39 -4.40
N LYS A 83 -11.88 4.32 -5.69
CA LYS A 83 -13.20 3.95 -6.20
C LYS A 83 -13.13 2.70 -7.07
N TYR A 84 -14.18 1.89 -7.02
CA TYR A 84 -14.47 0.87 -8.02
C TYR A 84 -15.50 1.41 -9.00
N LEU A 85 -15.21 1.32 -10.29
CA LEU A 85 -16.16 1.64 -11.36
C LEU A 85 -16.53 0.37 -12.09
N LYS A 86 -17.83 0.18 -12.30
CA LYS A 86 -18.33 -0.87 -13.16
C LYS A 86 -17.90 -0.58 -14.60
N LYS A 87 -17.40 -1.60 -15.27
CA LYS A 87 -16.95 -1.54 -16.65
C LYS A 87 -17.57 -2.68 -17.43
N GLU A 88 -18.08 -2.37 -18.59
CA GLU A 88 -18.58 -3.36 -19.53
C GLU A 88 -17.60 -3.47 -20.70
N ILE A 89 -17.16 -4.68 -20.97
CA ILE A 89 -16.27 -4.99 -22.09
C ILE A 89 -17.04 -5.87 -23.07
N THR A 90 -17.27 -5.35 -24.26
CA THR A 90 -17.91 -6.13 -25.33
C THR A 90 -16.85 -6.83 -26.16
N CYS A 91 -16.98 -8.14 -26.30
CA CYS A 91 -16.10 -8.92 -27.15
C CYS A 91 -16.37 -8.61 -28.62
N PHE A 92 -15.36 -8.11 -29.33
CA PHE A 92 -15.48 -7.75 -30.76
C PHE A 92 -15.74 -8.96 -31.67
N ARG A 93 -15.44 -10.20 -31.23
CA ARG A 93 -15.64 -11.40 -32.02
C ARG A 93 -17.05 -12.00 -31.89
N CYS A 94 -17.63 -12.00 -30.72
CA CYS A 94 -18.89 -12.71 -30.45
C CYS A 94 -19.98 -11.81 -29.86
N GLY A 95 -19.73 -10.51 -29.65
CA GLY A 95 -20.69 -9.58 -29.08
C GLY A 95 -21.01 -9.81 -27.60
N ASN A 96 -20.38 -10.80 -26.95
CA ASN A 96 -20.64 -11.07 -25.53
C ASN A 96 -20.18 -9.89 -24.67
N VAL A 97 -21.00 -9.50 -23.69
CA VAL A 97 -20.72 -8.43 -22.75
C VAL A 97 -20.20 -9.02 -21.44
N ILE A 98 -19.01 -8.63 -21.06
CA ILE A 98 -18.38 -9.01 -19.80
C ILE A 98 -18.52 -7.82 -18.85
N HIS A 99 -19.23 -8.03 -17.75
CA HIS A 99 -19.29 -7.05 -16.67
C HIS A 99 -18.06 -7.23 -15.76
N THR A 100 -17.26 -6.22 -15.63
CA THR A 100 -16.06 -6.22 -14.80
C THR A 100 -16.01 -4.94 -13.97
N HIS A 101 -15.07 -4.88 -13.05
CA HIS A 101 -14.82 -3.71 -12.22
C HIS A 101 -13.39 -3.26 -12.44
N GLU A 102 -13.20 -1.97 -12.52
CA GLU A 102 -11.89 -1.35 -12.62
C GLU A 102 -11.66 -0.48 -11.39
N GLU A 103 -10.56 -0.71 -10.72
CA GLU A 103 -10.11 0.16 -9.67
C GLU A 103 -9.62 1.49 -10.27
N LYS A 104 -10.00 2.58 -9.63
CA LYS A 104 -9.64 3.94 -10.04
C LYS A 104 -9.17 4.74 -8.83
N GLU A 105 -8.31 5.69 -9.10
CA GLU A 105 -7.83 6.71 -8.16
C GLU A 105 -6.79 6.22 -7.13
N THR A 106 -6.60 4.93 -6.85
CA THR A 106 -5.71 4.49 -5.77
C THR A 106 -4.27 4.92 -6.03
N ASP A 107 -3.72 4.64 -7.21
CA ASP A 107 -2.35 4.99 -7.57
C ASP A 107 -2.14 6.51 -7.57
N VAL A 108 -3.11 7.24 -8.15
CA VAL A 108 -3.09 8.70 -8.15
C VAL A 108 -3.11 9.25 -6.71
N ARG A 109 -3.89 8.64 -5.82
CA ARG A 109 -3.95 9.04 -4.40
C ARG A 109 -2.65 8.76 -3.67
N ILE A 110 -2.02 7.60 -3.91
CA ILE A 110 -0.71 7.27 -3.35
C ILE A 110 0.31 8.32 -3.82
N ALA A 111 0.45 8.49 -5.14
CA ALA A 111 1.40 9.42 -5.74
C ALA A 111 1.20 10.85 -5.22
N THR A 112 -0.04 11.34 -5.22
CA THR A 112 -0.37 12.68 -4.72
C THR A 112 0.00 12.84 -3.24
N GLN A 113 -0.26 11.80 -2.43
CA GLN A 113 0.01 11.87 -0.99
C GLN A 113 1.50 11.83 -0.68
N ILE A 114 2.30 11.05 -1.43
CA ILE A 114 3.76 11.02 -1.34
C ILE A 114 4.32 12.43 -1.58
N VAL A 115 3.91 13.07 -2.67
CA VAL A 115 4.37 14.42 -3.03
C VAL A 115 3.89 15.46 -2.02
N ALA A 116 2.60 15.41 -1.64
CA ALA A 116 2.03 16.37 -0.69
C ALA A 116 2.75 16.35 0.67
N ASP A 117 3.00 15.16 1.23
CA ASP A 117 3.68 15.02 2.51
C ASP A 117 5.14 15.50 2.45
N ALA A 118 5.81 15.31 1.32
CA ALA A 118 7.16 15.81 1.10
C ALA A 118 7.20 17.35 1.11
N TYR A 119 6.33 18.00 0.34
CA TYR A 119 6.30 19.45 0.22
C TYR A 119 5.71 20.16 1.46
N GLN A 120 4.87 19.46 2.23
CA GLN A 120 4.29 19.98 3.49
C GLN A 120 5.18 19.69 4.72
N ASP A 121 6.33 19.05 4.55
CA ASP A 121 7.23 18.64 5.63
C ASP A 121 6.54 17.80 6.73
N ASN A 122 5.66 16.89 6.33
CA ASN A 122 4.93 16.03 7.27
C ASN A 122 5.79 14.88 7.82
N CYS A 123 6.92 14.55 7.16
CA CYS A 123 7.86 13.52 7.58
C CYS A 123 9.28 13.82 7.07
N ASP A 124 10.26 13.09 7.59
CA ASP A 124 11.67 13.18 7.18
C ASP A 124 12.06 11.97 6.31
N LEU A 125 11.27 10.90 6.39
CA LEU A 125 11.47 9.65 5.67
C LEU A 125 10.13 9.09 5.22
N GLN A 126 10.07 8.71 3.97
CA GLN A 126 8.93 8.03 3.37
C GLN A 126 9.27 6.58 3.04
N ILE A 127 8.36 5.65 3.35
CA ILE A 127 8.48 4.24 3.01
C ILE A 127 7.31 3.89 2.09
N VAL A 128 7.59 3.55 0.85
CA VAL A 128 6.57 3.16 -0.15
C VAL A 128 6.56 1.65 -0.32
N VAL A 129 5.44 1.01 -0.07
CA VAL A 129 5.23 -0.43 -0.17
C VAL A 129 4.36 -0.71 -1.39
N SER A 130 4.98 -0.81 -2.53
CA SER A 130 4.36 -1.15 -3.81
C SER A 130 5.40 -1.76 -4.76
N ALA A 131 4.94 -2.59 -5.69
CA ALA A 131 5.75 -3.09 -6.83
C ALA A 131 5.42 -2.34 -8.13
N ASP A 132 4.58 -1.30 -8.05
CA ASP A 132 4.10 -0.57 -9.20
C ASP A 132 5.10 0.54 -9.58
N SER A 133 5.56 0.50 -10.84
CA SER A 133 6.46 1.50 -11.41
C SER A 133 5.81 2.87 -11.61
N ASP A 134 4.47 2.96 -11.61
CA ASP A 134 3.76 4.21 -11.80
C ASP A 134 3.95 5.19 -10.63
N MET A 135 4.51 4.71 -9.51
CA MET A 135 4.90 5.54 -8.37
C MET A 135 6.23 6.29 -8.57
N ILE A 136 7.06 5.89 -9.54
CA ILE A 136 8.41 6.45 -9.76
C ILE A 136 8.40 7.98 -9.89
N PRO A 137 7.55 8.62 -10.71
CA PRO A 137 7.56 10.07 -10.83
C PRO A 137 7.25 10.81 -9.52
N ALA A 138 6.37 10.27 -8.69
CA ALA A 138 6.04 10.84 -7.38
C ALA A 138 7.21 10.72 -6.39
N ILE A 139 7.93 9.60 -6.45
CA ILE A 139 9.12 9.33 -5.62
C ILE A 139 10.25 10.26 -6.00
N GLU A 140 10.49 10.48 -7.30
CA GLU A 140 11.49 11.42 -7.79
C GLU A 140 11.22 12.83 -7.29
N LEU A 141 9.97 13.33 -7.44
CA LEU A 141 9.57 14.64 -6.93
C LEU A 141 9.74 14.78 -5.41
N ALA A 142 9.38 13.74 -4.65
CA ALA A 142 9.58 13.75 -3.20
C ALA A 142 11.07 13.77 -2.83
N THR A 143 11.91 13.09 -3.60
CA THR A 143 13.37 13.08 -3.42
C THR A 143 13.99 14.45 -3.74
N GLU A 144 13.52 15.13 -4.76
CA GLU A 144 13.92 16.50 -5.09
C GLU A 144 13.58 17.48 -3.95
N ALA A 145 12.48 17.26 -3.25
CA ALA A 145 12.12 18.02 -2.05
C ALA A 145 12.99 17.67 -0.81
N LYS A 146 14.12 16.96 -1.00
CA LYS A 146 15.10 16.53 0.01
C LYS A 146 14.57 15.50 1.02
N HIS A 147 13.51 14.79 0.68
CA HIS A 147 13.04 13.66 1.47
C HIS A 147 13.77 12.38 1.09
N LYS A 148 14.04 11.55 2.10
CA LYS A 148 14.54 10.19 1.87
C LYS A 148 13.34 9.29 1.58
N VAL A 149 13.35 8.61 0.45
CA VAL A 149 12.31 7.65 0.07
C VAL A 149 12.91 6.27 -0.02
N PHE A 150 12.32 5.29 0.69
CA PHE A 150 12.65 3.88 0.56
C PHE A 150 11.48 3.14 -0.08
N ILE A 151 11.78 2.35 -1.10
CA ILE A 151 10.79 1.53 -1.79
C ILE A 151 10.91 0.09 -1.28
N TYR A 152 9.79 -0.48 -0.88
CA TYR A 152 9.69 -1.89 -0.52
C TYR A 152 8.79 -2.59 -1.52
N GLU A 153 9.39 -3.43 -2.34
CA GLU A 153 8.63 -4.32 -3.21
C GLU A 153 8.13 -5.51 -2.38
N PRO A 154 6.81 -5.73 -2.29
CA PRO A 154 6.26 -6.88 -1.58
C PRO A 154 6.44 -8.16 -2.41
N THR A 155 7.68 -8.49 -2.77
CA THR A 155 8.00 -9.72 -3.49
C THR A 155 8.27 -10.88 -2.56
N LEU A 156 7.69 -11.95 -2.92
CA LEU A 156 7.53 -13.26 -2.31
C LEU A 156 8.81 -14.02 -1.94
N LYS A 157 9.95 -13.69 -2.51
CA LYS A 157 11.18 -14.49 -2.30
C LYS A 157 12.00 -14.06 -1.08
N SER A 158 11.78 -12.88 -0.54
CA SER A 158 12.57 -12.33 0.57
C SER A 158 11.91 -12.44 1.95
N ALA A 159 10.60 -12.68 2.01
CA ALA A 159 9.85 -12.70 3.27
C ALA A 159 9.94 -14.02 4.07
N ILE A 160 10.71 -15.02 3.63
CA ILE A 160 10.69 -16.38 4.21
C ILE A 160 11.90 -16.68 5.11
N LYS A 161 12.90 -15.83 5.16
CA LYS A 161 13.90 -15.95 6.23
C LYS A 161 13.51 -15.00 7.35
N THR A 162 13.55 -15.49 8.56
CA THR A 162 13.22 -14.90 9.86
C THR A 162 13.78 -13.48 10.14
N GLU A 163 14.32 -12.86 9.13
CA GLU A 163 14.65 -11.46 9.02
C GLU A 163 13.97 -10.95 7.75
N VAL A 164 13.00 -10.06 7.93
CA VAL A 164 12.27 -9.45 6.80
C VAL A 164 13.24 -8.56 6.04
N TYR A 165 13.95 -9.14 5.07
CA TYR A 165 14.75 -8.40 4.12
C TYR A 165 13.80 -7.86 3.03
N PHE A 166 13.32 -6.65 3.22
CA PHE A 166 12.80 -5.86 2.13
C PHE A 166 13.98 -5.45 1.23
N LYS A 167 13.89 -5.75 -0.06
CA LYS A 167 14.91 -5.30 -1.00
C LYS A 167 14.76 -3.80 -1.17
N MET A 168 15.69 -3.04 -0.64
CA MET A 168 15.81 -1.62 -0.93
C MET A 168 16.16 -1.46 -2.41
N LEU A 169 15.23 -0.93 -3.19
CA LEU A 169 15.57 -0.32 -4.46
C LEU A 169 16.02 1.11 -4.15
N THR A 170 17.30 1.35 -4.19
CA THR A 170 17.86 2.70 -4.24
C THR A 170 17.70 3.21 -5.67
N VAL A 171 16.91 4.25 -5.87
CA VAL A 171 16.95 5.09 -7.07
C VAL A 171 18.12 6.06 -6.94
#